data_fe749e4c8f17bfc16a2efa61886b8399
#
_entry.id   fe749e4c8f17bfc16a2efa61886b8399
#
_cell.length_a   1.000
_cell.length_b   1.000
_cell.length_c   1.000
_cell.angle_alpha   90.00
_cell.angle_beta   90.00
_cell.angle_gamma   90.00
#
_symmetry.space_group_name_H-M   'P 1'
#
loop_
_entity.id
_entity.type
_entity.pdbx_description
1 polymer ?
#
loop_
_entity_poly.entity_id
_entity_poly.type
_entity_poly.pdbx_seq_one_letter_code
_entity_poly.pdbx_strand_id
1 'polypeptide(L)'
;IYFYLCFHKELAGQGAAVPITSYPDPKEAITDKGEFAKSCVIFLLAVVLLVTHAQTGLTVAFIGTFIAILTLATQYKDAKELLSKVDYKTLLFFIGLFVVVGGLEQTGVLEEIAGLISKLSGSNGMLMCAIILWISAIASAFVDNIPFAATMIPVIQTLSALQGIDLTTLAWTLSMGTDIGGSATPIG
;
A
#
# COMPACT_ATOMS: atom_id res chain seq x y z
N ILE A 1 -1.15 -4.96 -24.86
CA ILE A 1 -0.56 -5.41 -26.15
C ILE A 1 0.24 -6.70 -25.95
N TYR A 2 1.22 -6.76 -25.02
CA TYR A 2 2.06 -7.94 -24.78
C TYR A 2 1.24 -9.21 -24.45
N PHE A 3 0.32 -9.14 -23.50
CA PHE A 3 -0.57 -10.26 -23.15
C PHE A 3 -1.42 -10.72 -24.35
N TYR A 4 -1.93 -9.79 -25.14
CA TYR A 4 -2.69 -10.13 -26.35
C TYR A 4 -1.80 -10.85 -27.38
N LEU A 5 -0.58 -10.42 -27.57
CA LEU A 5 0.36 -11.06 -28.51
C LEU A 5 0.78 -12.47 -28.05
N CYS A 6 1.05 -12.64 -26.75
CA CYS A 6 1.47 -13.94 -26.18
C CYS A 6 0.33 -14.95 -26.12
N PHE A 7 -0.87 -14.51 -25.78
CA PHE A 7 -2.00 -15.40 -25.47
C PHE A 7 -3.15 -15.30 -26.49
N HIS A 8 -2.97 -14.61 -27.64
CA HIS A 8 -4.04 -14.42 -28.61
C HIS A 8 -4.64 -15.73 -29.14
N LYS A 9 -3.83 -16.80 -29.26
CA LYS A 9 -4.33 -18.13 -29.69
C LYS A 9 -5.22 -18.79 -28.64
N GLU A 10 -4.89 -18.62 -27.38
CA GLU A 10 -5.70 -19.12 -26.25
C GLU A 10 -6.97 -18.29 -26.10
N LEU A 11 -6.87 -16.98 -26.23
CA LEU A 11 -8.00 -16.07 -26.19
C LEU A 11 -8.95 -16.22 -27.40
N ALA A 12 -8.40 -16.52 -28.59
CA ALA A 12 -9.17 -16.74 -29.81
C ALA A 12 -9.70 -18.18 -29.95
N GLY A 13 -9.03 -19.17 -29.31
CA GLY A 13 -9.39 -20.59 -29.41
C GLY A 13 -10.45 -21.06 -28.40
N GLN A 14 -10.77 -20.29 -27.40
CA GLN A 14 -11.81 -20.60 -26.41
C GLN A 14 -13.18 -20.08 -26.87
N GLY A 15 -13.60 -20.46 -28.08
CA GLY A 15 -15.00 -20.41 -28.49
C GLY A 15 -15.87 -21.49 -27.83
N ALA A 16 -15.40 -22.20 -26.81
CA ALA A 16 -16.27 -22.93 -25.90
C ALA A 16 -16.99 -21.85 -25.06
N ALA A 17 -18.29 -21.68 -25.37
CA ALA A 17 -19.16 -20.84 -24.56
C ALA A 17 -19.00 -21.26 -23.10
N VAL A 18 -18.17 -20.52 -22.35
CA VAL A 18 -18.29 -20.47 -20.91
C VAL A 18 -19.75 -20.12 -20.69
N PRO A 19 -20.56 -20.95 -20.00
CA PRO A 19 -21.92 -20.60 -19.73
C PRO A 19 -21.89 -19.21 -19.14
N ILE A 20 -22.51 -18.24 -19.83
CA ILE A 20 -22.62 -16.87 -19.33
C ILE A 20 -23.42 -17.05 -18.03
N THR A 21 -22.71 -17.18 -16.92
CA THR A 21 -23.32 -17.03 -15.62
C THR A 21 -23.96 -15.66 -15.68
N SER A 22 -25.29 -15.61 -15.75
CA SER A 22 -26.02 -14.36 -15.80
C SER A 22 -25.55 -13.58 -14.57
N TYR A 23 -24.77 -12.52 -14.78
CA TYR A 23 -24.37 -11.66 -13.68
C TYR A 23 -25.67 -11.11 -13.06
N PRO A 24 -25.84 -11.17 -11.73
CA PRO A 24 -27.00 -10.56 -11.09
C PRO A 24 -27.11 -9.10 -11.50
N ASP A 25 -28.34 -8.63 -11.75
CA ASP A 25 -28.55 -7.23 -12.09
C ASP A 25 -27.94 -6.35 -10.98
N PRO A 26 -27.05 -5.40 -11.31
CA PRO A 26 -26.46 -4.50 -10.31
C PRO A 26 -27.51 -3.77 -9.48
N LYS A 27 -28.73 -3.59 -9.99
CA LYS A 27 -29.83 -2.98 -9.26
C LYS A 27 -30.37 -3.88 -8.13
N GLU A 28 -30.26 -5.19 -8.26
CA GLU A 28 -30.68 -6.15 -7.22
C GLU A 28 -29.73 -6.15 -6.03
N ALA A 29 -28.48 -5.72 -6.21
CA ALA A 29 -27.50 -5.57 -5.14
C ALA A 29 -27.82 -4.40 -4.18
N ILE A 30 -28.63 -3.44 -4.63
CA ILE A 30 -29.05 -2.27 -3.84
C ILE A 30 -30.37 -2.61 -3.14
N THR A 31 -30.31 -3.20 -1.97
CA THR A 31 -31.49 -3.59 -1.18
C THR A 31 -32.16 -2.39 -0.52
N ASP A 32 -31.38 -1.40 -0.05
CA ASP A 32 -31.86 -0.14 0.53
C ASP A 32 -31.19 1.05 -0.16
N LYS A 33 -32.00 1.83 -0.89
CA LYS A 33 -31.53 3.04 -1.59
C LYS A 33 -31.07 4.14 -0.64
N GLY A 34 -31.67 4.22 0.56
CA GLY A 34 -31.30 5.22 1.57
C GLY A 34 -29.93 4.93 2.18
N GLU A 35 -29.68 3.69 2.56
CA GLU A 35 -28.40 3.25 3.08
C GLU A 35 -27.30 3.32 2.01
N PHE A 36 -27.63 2.96 0.77
CA PHE A 36 -26.71 3.12 -0.35
C PHE A 36 -26.31 4.57 -0.58
N ALA A 37 -27.28 5.51 -0.57
CA ALA A 37 -27.00 6.93 -0.74
C ALA A 37 -26.12 7.49 0.39
N LYS A 38 -26.37 7.12 1.65
CA LYS A 38 -25.51 7.48 2.80
C LYS A 38 -24.07 6.98 2.61
N SER A 39 -23.91 5.72 2.22
CA SER A 39 -22.59 5.11 1.98
C SER A 39 -21.86 5.84 0.84
N CYS A 40 -22.54 6.19 -0.24
CA CYS A 40 -21.97 6.98 -1.34
C CYS A 40 -21.50 8.36 -0.86
N VAL A 41 -22.31 9.05 -0.04
CA VAL A 41 -21.92 10.37 0.51
C VAL A 41 -20.69 10.26 1.41
N ILE A 42 -20.64 9.27 2.30
CA ILE A 42 -19.49 9.04 3.18
C ILE A 42 -18.24 8.70 2.36
N PHE A 43 -18.38 7.85 1.33
CA PHE A 43 -17.29 7.50 0.43
C PHE A 43 -16.76 8.74 -0.31
N LEU A 44 -17.64 9.55 -0.90
CA LEU A 44 -17.24 10.77 -1.59
C LEU A 44 -16.58 11.77 -0.63
N LEU A 45 -17.08 11.89 0.60
CA LEU A 45 -16.45 12.70 1.63
C LEU A 45 -15.03 12.21 1.94
N ALA A 46 -14.86 10.89 2.10
CA ALA A 46 -13.53 10.30 2.31
C ALA A 46 -12.57 10.61 1.16
N VAL A 47 -13.03 10.46 -0.09
CA VAL A 47 -12.22 10.78 -1.29
C VAL A 47 -11.83 12.25 -1.31
N VAL A 48 -12.78 13.17 -1.07
CA VAL A 48 -12.51 14.61 -1.04
C VAL A 48 -11.48 14.95 0.04
N LEU A 49 -11.64 14.44 1.27
CA LEU A 49 -10.70 14.67 2.36
C LEU A 49 -9.32 14.11 2.05
N LEU A 50 -9.23 12.92 1.44
CA LEU A 50 -7.95 12.31 1.05
C LEU A 50 -7.28 13.07 -0.10
N VAL A 51 -8.01 13.58 -1.07
CA VAL A 51 -7.44 14.38 -2.17
C VAL A 51 -6.96 15.73 -1.67
N THR A 52 -7.66 16.32 -0.71
CA THR A 52 -7.33 17.65 -0.17
C THR A 52 -6.43 17.61 1.08
N HIS A 53 -5.99 16.44 1.55
CA HIS A 53 -5.26 16.30 2.82
C HIS A 53 -3.97 17.13 2.87
N ALA A 54 -3.24 17.21 1.75
CA ALA A 54 -2.01 17.99 1.66
C ALA A 54 -2.26 19.51 1.78
N GLN A 55 -3.43 19.98 1.35
CA GLN A 55 -3.82 21.41 1.42
C GLN A 55 -4.42 21.77 2.77
N THR A 56 -5.17 20.83 3.38
CA THR A 56 -5.86 21.05 4.66
C THR A 56 -4.98 20.80 5.87
N GLY A 57 -3.81 20.17 5.69
CA GLY A 57 -2.93 19.76 6.79
C GLY A 57 -3.48 18.61 7.64
N LEU A 58 -4.60 18.00 7.24
CA LEU A 58 -5.17 16.85 7.93
C LEU A 58 -4.34 15.60 7.65
N THR A 59 -3.99 14.85 8.69
CA THR A 59 -3.30 13.57 8.50
C THR A 59 -4.26 12.50 7.98
N VAL A 60 -3.74 11.57 7.16
CA VAL A 60 -4.53 10.44 6.64
C VAL A 60 -5.13 9.60 7.78
N ALA A 61 -4.37 9.44 8.87
CA ALA A 61 -4.85 8.73 10.07
C ALA A 61 -6.06 9.43 10.72
N PHE A 62 -6.05 10.76 10.80
CA PHE A 62 -7.19 11.53 11.31
C PHE A 62 -8.41 11.37 10.40
N ILE A 63 -8.23 11.49 9.08
CA ILE A 63 -9.31 11.31 8.10
C ILE A 63 -9.91 9.91 8.22
N GLY A 64 -9.08 8.86 8.25
CA GLY A 64 -9.53 7.49 8.40
C GLY A 64 -10.34 7.27 9.69
N THR A 65 -9.84 7.76 10.82
CA THR A 65 -10.53 7.67 12.11
C THR A 65 -11.87 8.43 12.09
N PHE A 66 -11.88 9.64 11.54
CA PHE A 66 -13.10 10.44 11.41
C PHE A 66 -14.17 9.73 10.57
N ILE A 67 -13.79 9.21 9.40
CA ILE A 67 -14.71 8.48 8.52
C ILE A 67 -15.20 7.19 9.18
N ALA A 68 -14.35 6.46 9.90
CA ALA A 68 -14.75 5.27 10.63
C ALA A 68 -15.80 5.59 11.71
N ILE A 69 -15.57 6.64 12.50
CA ILE A 69 -16.53 7.10 13.52
C ILE A 69 -17.84 7.55 12.87
N LEU A 70 -17.77 8.32 11.80
CA LEU A 70 -18.95 8.81 11.07
C LEU A 70 -19.77 7.63 10.51
N THR A 71 -19.12 6.63 9.94
CA THR A 71 -19.78 5.41 9.43
C THR A 71 -20.47 4.65 10.55
N LEU A 72 -19.80 4.41 11.68
CA LEU A 72 -20.40 3.74 12.84
C LEU A 72 -21.56 4.53 13.44
N ALA A 73 -21.46 5.86 13.49
CA ALA A 73 -22.52 6.71 14.03
C ALA A 73 -23.76 6.74 13.12
N THR A 74 -23.57 6.74 11.79
CA THR A 74 -24.68 6.76 10.82
C THR A 74 -25.33 5.39 10.67
N GLN A 75 -24.61 4.31 10.91
CA GLN A 75 -25.07 2.93 10.82
C GLN A 75 -25.03 2.21 12.19
N TYR A 76 -25.38 2.92 13.26
CA TYR A 76 -25.27 2.41 14.63
C TYR A 76 -26.06 1.10 14.87
N LYS A 77 -27.14 0.86 14.11
CA LYS A 77 -27.94 -0.37 14.21
C LYS A 77 -27.14 -1.60 13.78
N ASP A 78 -26.30 -1.43 12.79
CA ASP A 78 -25.49 -2.49 12.18
C ASP A 78 -24.02 -2.44 12.64
N ALA A 79 -23.72 -1.57 13.62
CA ALA A 79 -22.36 -1.35 14.10
C ALA A 79 -21.67 -2.64 14.56
N LYS A 80 -22.40 -3.57 15.19
CA LYS A 80 -21.86 -4.88 15.60
C LYS A 80 -21.48 -5.74 14.40
N GLU A 81 -22.28 -5.74 13.36
CA GLU A 81 -21.99 -6.46 12.12
C GLU A 81 -20.82 -5.83 11.40
N LEU A 82 -20.78 -4.50 11.28
CA LEU A 82 -19.69 -3.76 10.68
C LEU A 82 -18.36 -4.04 11.40
N LEU A 83 -18.35 -3.99 12.72
CA LEU A 83 -17.16 -4.31 13.52
C LEU A 83 -16.71 -5.77 13.35
N SER A 84 -17.65 -6.71 13.18
CA SER A 84 -17.29 -8.12 12.94
C SER A 84 -16.65 -8.37 11.57
N LYS A 85 -16.85 -7.47 10.60
CA LYS A 85 -16.28 -7.54 9.26
C LYS A 85 -14.88 -6.88 9.17
N VAL A 86 -14.43 -6.22 10.24
CA VAL A 86 -13.09 -5.63 10.30
C VAL A 86 -12.04 -6.75 10.27
N ASP A 87 -11.05 -6.59 9.42
CA ASP A 87 -9.93 -7.53 9.34
C ASP A 87 -8.92 -7.30 10.48
N TYR A 88 -9.26 -7.84 11.65
CA TYR A 88 -8.41 -7.76 12.84
C TYR A 88 -7.06 -8.46 12.65
N LYS A 89 -6.96 -9.45 11.78
CA LYS A 89 -5.69 -10.15 11.50
C LYS A 89 -4.70 -9.21 10.86
N THR A 90 -5.14 -8.49 9.83
CA THR A 90 -4.32 -7.47 9.17
C THR A 90 -3.94 -6.33 10.11
N LEU A 91 -4.86 -5.86 10.96
CA LEU A 91 -4.54 -4.83 11.96
C LEU A 91 -3.48 -5.31 12.96
N LEU A 92 -3.63 -6.52 13.51
CA LEU A 92 -2.65 -7.10 14.44
C LEU A 92 -1.31 -7.34 13.76
N PHE A 93 -1.31 -7.75 12.50
CA PHE A 93 -0.08 -7.89 11.71
C PHE A 93 0.67 -6.55 11.63
N PHE A 94 -0.01 -5.46 11.27
CA PHE A 94 0.65 -4.14 11.20
C PHE A 94 1.13 -3.64 12.55
N ILE A 95 0.35 -3.84 13.62
CA ILE A 95 0.80 -3.50 14.98
C ILE A 95 2.09 -4.26 15.30
N GLY A 96 2.12 -5.56 15.07
CA GLY A 96 3.33 -6.38 15.30
C GLY A 96 4.52 -5.94 14.44
N LEU A 97 4.26 -5.63 13.16
CA LEU A 97 5.28 -5.12 12.25
C LEU A 97 5.92 -3.83 12.79
N PHE A 98 5.13 -2.84 13.15
CA PHE A 98 5.67 -1.56 13.66
C PHE A 98 6.39 -1.71 15.00
N VAL A 99 5.97 -2.64 15.86
CA VAL A 99 6.72 -2.96 17.10
C VAL A 99 8.09 -3.54 16.76
N VAL A 100 8.18 -4.46 15.79
CA VAL A 100 9.46 -5.04 15.37
C VAL A 100 10.35 -4.00 14.71
N VAL A 101 9.82 -3.19 13.79
CA VAL A 101 10.56 -2.10 13.12
C VAL A 101 11.09 -1.09 14.14
N GLY A 102 10.26 -0.69 15.11
CA GLY A 102 10.69 0.20 16.20
C GLY A 102 11.79 -0.42 17.07
N GLY A 103 11.75 -1.73 17.30
CA GLY A 103 12.83 -2.46 17.98
C GLY A 103 14.14 -2.45 17.18
N LEU A 104 14.06 -2.66 15.85
CA LEU A 104 15.23 -2.60 14.96
C LEU A 104 15.84 -1.19 14.91
N GLU A 105 15.01 -0.16 14.93
CA GLU A 105 15.45 1.23 14.99
C GLU A 105 16.17 1.53 16.31
N GLN A 106 15.58 1.17 17.46
CA GLN A 106 16.19 1.39 18.77
C GLN A 106 17.48 0.61 19.01
N THR A 107 17.65 -0.53 18.36
CA THR A 107 18.86 -1.35 18.46
C THR A 107 19.99 -0.90 17.52
N GLY A 108 19.75 0.11 16.66
CA GLY A 108 20.74 0.62 15.72
C GLY A 108 20.95 -0.26 14.47
N VAL A 109 20.17 -1.32 14.30
CA VAL A 109 20.29 -2.22 13.13
C VAL A 109 20.00 -1.48 11.83
N LEU A 110 19.02 -0.57 11.83
CA LEU A 110 18.66 0.19 10.64
C LEU A 110 19.73 1.21 10.26
N GLU A 111 20.42 1.80 11.24
CA GLU A 111 21.58 2.68 11.03
C GLU A 111 22.76 1.91 10.43
N GLU A 112 23.01 0.68 10.86
CA GLU A 112 24.03 -0.18 10.27
C GLU A 112 23.73 -0.50 8.80
N ILE A 113 22.48 -0.80 8.46
CA ILE A 113 22.05 -1.02 7.08
C ILE A 113 22.27 0.25 6.25
N ALA A 114 21.86 1.41 6.77
CA ALA A 114 22.10 2.70 6.11
C ALA A 114 23.60 2.97 5.92
N GLY A 115 24.41 2.68 6.94
CA GLY A 115 25.87 2.79 6.89
C GLY A 115 26.50 1.91 5.81
N LEU A 116 26.03 0.68 5.64
CA LEU A 116 26.47 -0.22 4.57
C LEU A 116 26.13 0.32 3.18
N ILE A 117 24.90 0.76 2.97
CA ILE A 117 24.46 1.37 1.69
C ILE A 117 25.28 2.62 1.39
N SER A 118 25.48 3.48 2.40
CA SER A 118 26.29 4.69 2.29
C SER A 118 27.75 4.38 1.91
N LYS A 119 28.37 3.35 2.52
CA LYS A 119 29.74 2.91 2.16
C LYS A 119 29.83 2.38 0.75
N LEU A 120 28.84 1.61 0.30
CA LEU A 120 28.82 1.05 -1.05
C LEU A 120 28.60 2.11 -2.14
N SER A 121 27.76 3.11 -1.86
CA SER A 121 27.47 4.19 -2.79
C SER A 121 28.51 5.31 -2.80
N GLY A 122 29.30 5.42 -1.72
CA GLY A 122 30.21 6.54 -1.49
C GLY A 122 29.44 7.86 -1.50
N SER A 123 29.94 8.86 -2.21
CA SER A 123 29.27 10.17 -2.41
C SER A 123 28.37 10.22 -3.67
N ASN A 124 28.16 9.10 -4.35
CA ASN A 124 27.40 9.06 -5.60
C ASN A 124 25.93 8.77 -5.35
N GLY A 125 25.10 9.82 -5.38
CA GLY A 125 23.64 9.72 -5.15
C GLY A 125 22.92 8.83 -6.18
N MET A 126 23.39 8.82 -7.44
CA MET A 126 22.79 7.95 -8.47
C MET A 126 23.07 6.47 -8.16
N LEU A 127 24.28 6.14 -7.72
CA LEU A 127 24.61 4.79 -7.30
C LEU A 127 23.81 4.37 -6.06
N MET A 128 23.61 5.28 -5.12
CA MET A 128 22.74 5.03 -3.94
C MET A 128 21.31 4.71 -4.36
N CYS A 129 20.71 5.51 -5.23
CA CYS A 129 19.37 5.23 -5.76
C CYS A 129 19.34 3.88 -6.49
N ALA A 130 20.34 3.56 -7.29
CA ALA A 130 20.41 2.26 -7.96
C ALA A 130 20.49 1.09 -6.97
N ILE A 131 21.30 1.20 -5.91
CA ILE A 131 21.40 0.18 -4.85
C ILE A 131 20.07 0.01 -4.14
N ILE A 132 19.42 1.11 -3.71
CA ILE A 132 18.13 1.06 -3.03
C ILE A 132 17.07 0.43 -3.95
N LEU A 133 17.00 0.85 -5.22
CA LEU A 133 16.02 0.34 -6.17
C LEU A 133 16.16 -1.18 -6.35
N TRP A 134 17.38 -1.66 -6.62
CA TRP A 134 17.60 -3.10 -6.87
C TRP A 134 17.45 -3.96 -5.63
N ILE A 135 17.96 -3.51 -4.47
CA ILE A 135 17.76 -4.23 -3.20
C ILE A 135 16.26 -4.31 -2.90
N SER A 136 15.53 -3.20 -3.06
CA SER A 136 14.08 -3.16 -2.83
C SER A 136 13.32 -4.06 -3.81
N ALA A 137 13.70 -4.08 -5.08
CA ALA A 137 13.06 -4.94 -6.06
C ALA A 137 13.30 -6.43 -5.76
N ILE A 138 14.53 -6.81 -5.40
CA ILE A 138 14.84 -8.21 -5.06
C ILE A 138 14.14 -8.63 -3.77
N ALA A 139 14.22 -7.82 -2.71
CA ALA A 139 13.62 -8.14 -1.43
C ALA A 139 12.08 -8.20 -1.52
N SER A 140 11.47 -7.22 -2.19
CA SER A 140 10.02 -7.15 -2.35
C SER A 140 9.46 -8.24 -3.27
N ALA A 141 10.28 -8.90 -4.08
CA ALA A 141 9.86 -10.08 -4.84
C ALA A 141 9.55 -11.29 -3.94
N PHE A 142 10.04 -11.32 -2.70
CA PHE A 142 9.86 -12.42 -1.74
C PHE A 142 9.10 -12.00 -0.47
N VAL A 143 9.02 -10.70 -0.21
CA VAL A 143 8.35 -10.10 0.94
C VAL A 143 7.33 -9.10 0.44
N ASP A 144 6.14 -9.09 1.04
CA ASP A 144 5.09 -8.12 0.70
C ASP A 144 5.64 -6.68 0.73
N ASN A 145 5.24 -5.88 -0.25
CA ASN A 145 5.70 -4.50 -0.49
C ASN A 145 5.57 -3.62 0.76
N ILE A 146 4.43 -3.70 1.45
CA ILE A 146 4.10 -2.79 2.56
C ILE A 146 5.00 -3.04 3.78
N PRO A 147 5.18 -4.28 4.28
CA PRO A 147 6.13 -4.57 5.35
C PRO A 147 7.57 -4.17 5.03
N PHE A 148 8.02 -4.47 3.81
CA PHE A 148 9.36 -4.13 3.38
C PHE A 148 9.56 -2.61 3.32
N ALA A 149 8.65 -1.88 2.66
CA ALA A 149 8.72 -0.43 2.59
C ALA A 149 8.70 0.22 3.99
N ALA A 150 7.82 -0.24 4.88
CA ALA A 150 7.76 0.27 6.26
C ALA A 150 9.08 0.11 7.01
N THR A 151 9.79 -1.01 6.80
CA THR A 151 11.12 -1.25 7.41
C THR A 151 12.20 -0.36 6.79
N MET A 152 12.11 -0.06 5.50
CA MET A 152 13.10 0.73 4.77
C MET A 152 12.94 2.24 4.95
N ILE A 153 11.77 2.73 5.39
CA ILE A 153 11.56 4.17 5.61
C ILE A 153 12.59 4.80 6.57
N PRO A 154 12.84 4.26 7.77
CA PRO A 154 13.88 4.79 8.65
C PRO A 154 15.29 4.73 8.03
N VAL A 155 15.59 3.70 7.23
CA VAL A 155 16.87 3.55 6.54
C VAL A 155 17.09 4.70 5.55
N ILE A 156 16.10 5.00 4.68
CA ILE A 156 16.23 6.11 3.72
C ILE A 156 16.22 7.48 4.40
N GLN A 157 15.56 7.65 5.53
CA GLN A 157 15.63 8.87 6.34
C GLN A 157 17.05 9.09 6.86
N THR A 158 17.68 8.05 7.41
CA THR A 158 19.07 8.10 7.86
C THR A 158 20.03 8.38 6.70
N LEU A 159 19.85 7.73 5.54
CA LEU A 159 20.66 7.99 4.34
C LEU A 159 20.52 9.43 3.84
N SER A 160 19.30 9.97 3.81
CA SER A 160 19.05 11.37 3.47
C SER A 160 19.81 12.32 4.40
N ALA A 161 19.75 12.08 5.70
CA ALA A 161 20.46 12.89 6.70
C ALA A 161 21.99 12.78 6.57
N LEU A 162 22.53 11.59 6.31
CA LEU A 162 23.99 11.36 6.22
C LEU A 162 24.59 11.92 4.93
N GLN A 163 23.89 11.80 3.81
CA GLN A 163 24.43 12.09 2.49
C GLN A 163 23.90 13.39 1.87
N GLY A 164 22.89 14.04 2.52
CA GLY A 164 22.27 15.25 2.01
C GLY A 164 21.45 15.06 0.74
N ILE A 165 21.07 13.82 0.41
CA ILE A 165 20.20 13.51 -0.73
C ILE A 165 18.76 13.79 -0.32
N ASP A 166 17.99 14.38 -1.23
CA ASP A 166 16.58 14.67 -0.98
C ASP A 166 15.80 13.39 -0.64
N LEU A 167 15.09 13.43 0.49
CA LEU A 167 14.29 12.31 1.00
C LEU A 167 13.22 11.88 -0.01
N THR A 168 12.62 12.83 -0.72
CA THR A 168 11.59 12.54 -1.72
C THR A 168 12.15 11.67 -2.85
N THR A 169 13.38 11.95 -3.29
CA THR A 169 14.09 11.14 -4.30
C THR A 169 14.31 9.70 -3.81
N LEU A 170 14.77 9.52 -2.56
CA LEU A 170 14.96 8.18 -1.99
C LEU A 170 13.64 7.45 -1.77
N ALA A 171 12.59 8.16 -1.37
CA ALA A 171 11.25 7.59 -1.19
C ALA A 171 10.66 7.10 -2.53
N TRP A 172 10.78 7.87 -3.60
CA TRP A 172 10.37 7.43 -4.93
C TRP A 172 11.18 6.23 -5.41
N THR A 173 12.48 6.23 -5.17
CA THR A 173 13.36 5.11 -5.52
C THR A 173 12.95 3.83 -4.79
N LEU A 174 12.66 3.92 -3.50
CA LEU A 174 12.15 2.80 -2.69
C LEU A 174 10.80 2.30 -3.23
N SER A 175 9.85 3.20 -3.47
CA SER A 175 8.52 2.87 -3.98
C SER A 175 8.61 2.16 -5.34
N MET A 176 9.39 2.69 -6.28
CA MET A 176 9.57 2.05 -7.59
C MET A 176 10.22 0.67 -7.47
N GLY A 177 11.21 0.53 -6.58
CA GLY A 177 11.86 -0.76 -6.36
C GLY A 177 10.88 -1.79 -5.79
N THR A 178 10.09 -1.42 -4.78
CA THR A 178 9.11 -2.33 -4.18
C THR A 178 8.02 -2.73 -5.16
N ASP A 179 7.53 -1.82 -6.00
CA ASP A 179 6.50 -2.10 -7.00
C ASP A 179 7.01 -3.05 -8.10
N ILE A 180 8.25 -2.84 -8.56
CA ILE A 180 8.90 -3.75 -9.51
C ILE A 180 9.03 -5.15 -8.91
N GLY A 181 9.49 -5.23 -7.66
CA GLY A 181 9.64 -6.49 -6.94
C GLY A 181 8.31 -7.21 -6.74
N GLY A 182 7.29 -6.49 -6.27
CA GLY A 182 5.96 -7.03 -6.07
C GLY A 182 5.28 -7.56 -7.34
N SER A 183 5.69 -7.04 -8.49
CA SER A 183 5.22 -7.54 -9.79
C SER A 183 6.03 -8.73 -10.33
N ALA A 184 7.16 -9.07 -9.70
CA ALA A 184 8.07 -10.10 -10.21
C ALA A 184 7.66 -11.53 -9.80
N THR A 185 6.98 -11.69 -8.67
CA THR A 185 6.52 -12.99 -8.17
C THR A 185 5.06 -12.93 -7.69
N PRO A 186 4.37 -14.07 -7.58
CA PRO A 186 3.02 -14.13 -7.03
C PRO A 186 2.94 -13.89 -5.50
N ILE A 187 4.06 -13.71 -4.83
CA ILE A 187 4.17 -13.54 -3.37
C ILE A 187 4.34 -12.05 -3.02
N GLY A 188 5.01 -11.29 -3.90
CA GLY A 188 5.27 -9.87 -3.72
C GLY A 188 4.09 -8.95 -3.96
#